data_b1b6a83107cc94df72bc37e7812fe9dd
#
_entry.id   b1b6a83107cc94df72bc37e7812fe9dd
#
_cell.length_a   1.000
_cell.length_b   1.000
_cell.length_c   1.000
_cell.angle_alpha   90.00
_cell.angle_beta   90.00
_cell.angle_gamma   90.00
#
_symmetry.space_group_name_H-M   'P 1'
#
loop_
_entity.id
_entity.type
_entity.pdbx_description
1 polymer ?
#
loop_
_entity_poly.entity_id
_entity_poly.type
_entity_poly.pdbx_seq_one_letter_code
_entity_poly.pdbx_strand_id
1 'polypeptide(L)'
;MFKKIAVTAALGTSLLFAESGVGLNVNETDFEVEGVLDSRNLATMQTSSTIFQIDANFINNSKDDNDNNLLGVGVGATNALEGVEGVELTFGAKFIWSTLDYKGNEEHFNALPLLAKVRYTFPPLMFNIPPVALEGKILYAPGALSFGDSKNYSEFRASVDMEMIESVRIYGGYRNIVTGYKNDKNYVFNNGFYGGLKYVY
;
A
#
# COMPACT_ATOMS: atom_id res chain seq x y z
N MET A 1 -26.00 -7.70 -11.74
CA MET A 1 -26.83 -7.05 -10.71
C MET A 1 -25.88 -6.38 -9.71
N PHE A 2 -25.52 -5.11 -9.94
CA PHE A 2 -24.52 -4.39 -9.15
C PHE A 2 -25.09 -4.05 -7.77
N LYS A 3 -24.56 -4.66 -6.72
CA LYS A 3 -24.84 -4.24 -5.34
C LYS A 3 -24.13 -2.91 -5.09
N LYS A 4 -24.89 -1.86 -4.83
CA LYS A 4 -24.39 -0.53 -4.44
C LYS A 4 -23.69 -0.65 -3.08
N ILE A 5 -22.37 -0.55 -3.09
CA ILE A 5 -21.61 -0.31 -1.86
C ILE A 5 -21.70 1.19 -1.61
N ALA A 6 -22.53 1.57 -0.63
CA ALA A 6 -22.58 2.94 -0.15
C ALA A 6 -21.37 3.18 0.77
N VAL A 7 -20.35 3.85 0.27
CA VAL A 7 -19.28 4.39 1.09
C VAL A 7 -19.80 5.69 1.70
N THR A 8 -20.19 5.66 2.97
CA THR A 8 -20.54 6.85 3.72
C THR A 8 -19.24 7.52 4.15
N ALA A 9 -18.79 8.51 3.39
CA ALA A 9 -17.69 9.37 3.78
C ALA A 9 -18.15 10.31 4.91
N ALA A 10 -17.65 10.11 6.11
CA ALA A 10 -17.78 11.08 7.18
C ALA A 10 -16.80 12.22 6.94
N LEU A 11 -17.30 13.35 6.46
CA LEU A 11 -16.57 14.60 6.32
C LEU A 11 -16.38 15.22 7.72
N GLY A 12 -15.19 15.06 8.27
CA GLY A 12 -14.74 15.77 9.46
C GLY A 12 -13.57 16.69 9.10
N THR A 13 -13.81 17.97 9.21
CA THR A 13 -12.85 19.05 8.96
C THR A 13 -11.70 19.01 9.98
N SER A 14 -10.46 18.83 9.52
CA SER A 14 -9.28 19.46 10.13
C SER A 14 -8.08 19.42 9.17
N LEU A 15 -7.70 20.59 8.74
CA LEU A 15 -6.47 20.90 8.06
C LEU A 15 -5.28 20.54 8.93
N LEU A 16 -4.44 19.60 8.50
CA LEU A 16 -2.99 19.54 8.71
C LEU A 16 -2.51 18.24 8.07
N PHE A 17 -1.64 18.33 7.12
CA PHE A 17 -0.92 17.30 6.34
C PHE A 17 -0.96 15.86 6.90
N ALA A 18 -2.15 15.28 6.98
CA ALA A 18 -2.34 13.90 7.33
C ALA A 18 -2.23 13.07 6.05
N GLU A 19 -1.39 12.05 6.04
CA GLU A 19 -1.38 11.09 4.93
C GLU A 19 -2.48 10.02 5.05
N SER A 20 -3.43 10.23 5.97
CA SER A 20 -4.62 9.41 6.01
C SER A 20 -5.39 9.57 4.72
N GLY A 21 -5.79 8.46 4.12
CA GLY A 21 -6.46 8.52 2.84
C GLY A 21 -6.91 7.17 2.34
N VAL A 22 -7.68 7.22 1.27
CA VAL A 22 -8.16 6.06 0.53
C VAL A 22 -7.69 6.16 -0.89
N GLY A 23 -7.08 5.10 -1.41
CA GLY A 23 -6.57 4.98 -2.76
C GLY A 23 -7.28 3.90 -3.56
N LEU A 24 -7.41 4.14 -4.85
CA LEU A 24 -7.87 3.18 -5.83
C LEU A 24 -6.83 3.11 -6.93
N ASN A 25 -6.35 1.94 -7.26
CA ASN A 25 -5.47 1.76 -8.40
C ASN A 25 -5.88 0.56 -9.25
N VAL A 26 -5.51 0.66 -10.51
CA VAL A 26 -5.82 -0.35 -11.51
C VAL A 26 -4.60 -0.59 -12.39
N ASN A 27 -4.52 -1.78 -12.93
CA ASN A 27 -3.67 -2.14 -14.04
C ASN A 27 -4.42 -3.07 -15.01
N GLU A 28 -3.71 -3.70 -15.91
CA GLU A 28 -4.34 -4.58 -16.92
C GLU A 28 -5.01 -5.83 -16.33
N THR A 29 -4.58 -6.29 -15.16
CA THR A 29 -4.98 -7.57 -14.58
C THR A 29 -5.57 -7.48 -13.19
N ASP A 30 -5.41 -6.36 -12.51
CA ASP A 30 -5.89 -6.22 -11.13
C ASP A 30 -6.44 -4.83 -10.80
N PHE A 31 -7.20 -4.84 -9.72
CA PHE A 31 -7.77 -3.69 -9.07
C PHE A 31 -7.38 -3.72 -7.59
N GLU A 32 -6.91 -2.61 -7.05
CA GLU A 32 -6.57 -2.48 -5.63
C GLU A 32 -7.31 -1.32 -4.99
N VAL A 33 -7.83 -1.57 -3.80
CA VAL A 33 -8.30 -0.55 -2.86
C VAL A 33 -7.31 -0.51 -1.70
N GLU A 34 -6.83 0.66 -1.34
CA GLU A 34 -5.97 0.85 -0.18
C GLU A 34 -6.50 1.94 0.74
N GLY A 35 -6.26 1.79 2.04
CA GLY A 35 -6.59 2.78 3.06
C GLY A 35 -5.43 2.93 4.03
N VAL A 36 -5.14 4.17 4.40
CA VAL A 36 -4.11 4.51 5.40
C VAL A 36 -4.72 5.44 6.43
N LEU A 37 -4.46 5.15 7.70
CA LEU A 37 -4.76 6.04 8.82
C LEU A 37 -3.45 6.30 9.57
N ASP A 38 -3.13 7.56 9.82
CA ASP A 38 -1.94 7.91 10.56
C ASP A 38 -2.24 8.71 11.84
N SER A 39 -1.27 8.72 12.76
CA SER A 39 -1.42 9.32 14.08
C SER A 39 -1.46 10.86 14.06
N ARG A 40 -1.15 11.50 12.93
CA ARG A 40 -1.24 12.97 12.79
C ARG A 40 -2.70 13.44 12.91
N ASN A 41 -3.64 12.58 12.56
CA ASN A 41 -5.07 12.85 12.72
C ASN A 41 -5.57 12.67 14.18
N LEU A 42 -4.73 12.16 15.07
CA LEU A 42 -5.07 11.99 16.49
C LEU A 42 -4.50 13.16 17.30
N ALA A 43 -5.35 14.05 17.78
CA ALA A 43 -4.97 15.25 18.52
C ALA A 43 -4.01 15.00 19.70
N THR A 44 -4.07 13.82 20.30
CA THR A 44 -3.22 13.40 21.44
C THR A 44 -1.79 13.00 21.01
N MET A 45 -1.52 12.79 19.71
CA MET A 45 -0.24 12.31 19.21
C MET A 45 0.47 13.32 18.28
N GLN A 46 -0.08 14.50 18.10
CA GLN A 46 0.46 15.54 17.21
C GLN A 46 1.85 16.08 17.62
N THR A 47 2.29 15.84 18.84
CA THR A 47 3.60 16.30 19.34
C THR A 47 4.72 15.27 19.15
N SER A 48 4.42 14.09 18.66
CA SER A 48 5.43 13.05 18.43
C SER A 48 6.17 13.29 17.11
N SER A 49 7.49 13.17 17.13
CA SER A 49 8.32 13.16 15.93
C SER A 49 8.13 11.88 15.10
N THR A 50 7.62 10.83 15.72
CA THR A 50 7.29 9.55 15.08
C THR A 50 5.80 9.50 14.76
N ILE A 51 5.49 9.25 13.50
CA ILE A 51 4.13 9.10 12.99
C ILE A 51 3.82 7.61 12.91
N PHE A 52 2.84 7.16 13.68
CA PHE A 52 2.34 5.79 13.59
C PHE A 52 1.25 5.70 12.54
N GLN A 53 1.24 4.62 11.76
CA GLN A 53 0.24 4.39 10.73
C GLN A 53 -0.33 2.98 10.81
N ILE A 54 -1.59 2.86 10.41
CA ILE A 54 -2.27 1.59 10.12
C ILE A 54 -2.67 1.65 8.66
N ASP A 55 -2.36 0.61 7.91
CA ASP A 55 -2.76 0.50 6.51
C ASP A 55 -3.51 -0.81 6.25
N ALA A 56 -4.43 -0.76 5.31
CA ALA A 56 -5.11 -1.94 4.78
C ALA A 56 -5.18 -1.83 3.26
N ASN A 57 -5.04 -2.96 2.58
CA ASN A 57 -5.28 -3.02 1.13
C ASN A 57 -5.92 -4.33 0.73
N PHE A 58 -6.73 -4.25 -0.31
CA PHE A 58 -7.35 -5.39 -0.97
C PHE A 58 -7.03 -5.34 -2.45
N ILE A 59 -6.47 -6.42 -2.98
CA ILE A 59 -6.17 -6.60 -4.40
C ILE A 59 -7.00 -7.76 -4.90
N ASN A 60 -7.75 -7.52 -5.97
CA ASN A 60 -8.38 -8.58 -6.77
C ASN A 60 -7.65 -8.66 -8.10
N ASN A 61 -7.15 -9.84 -8.41
CA ASN A 61 -6.45 -10.14 -9.66
C ASN A 61 -7.26 -11.18 -10.44
N SER A 62 -7.73 -10.79 -11.62
CA SER A 62 -8.52 -11.62 -12.53
C SER A 62 -7.68 -12.13 -13.71
N LYS A 63 -6.50 -12.66 -13.41
CA LYS A 63 -5.61 -13.23 -14.39
C LYS A 63 -5.99 -14.70 -14.66
N ASP A 64 -6.02 -15.10 -15.93
CA ASP A 64 -6.26 -16.48 -16.38
C ASP A 64 -7.63 -17.07 -15.97
N ASP A 65 -8.69 -16.24 -15.98
CA ASP A 65 -10.08 -16.61 -15.59
C ASP A 65 -10.22 -17.07 -14.12
N ASN A 66 -9.23 -16.82 -13.28
CA ASN A 66 -9.24 -17.11 -11.86
C ASN A 66 -9.28 -15.81 -11.05
N ASP A 67 -10.19 -15.71 -10.10
CA ASP A 67 -10.32 -14.59 -9.18
C ASP A 67 -9.41 -14.81 -7.95
N ASN A 68 -8.19 -14.26 -8.02
CA ASN A 68 -7.23 -14.33 -6.92
C ASN A 68 -7.31 -13.06 -6.08
N ASN A 69 -7.45 -13.23 -4.76
CA ASN A 69 -7.59 -12.13 -3.83
C ASN A 69 -6.42 -12.07 -2.86
N LEU A 70 -5.98 -10.86 -2.54
CA LEU A 70 -4.99 -10.58 -1.51
C LEU A 70 -5.50 -9.48 -0.61
N LEU A 71 -5.55 -9.74 0.68
CA LEU A 71 -5.85 -8.77 1.73
C LEU A 71 -4.61 -8.55 2.57
N GLY A 72 -4.26 -7.30 2.82
CA GLY A 72 -3.17 -6.91 3.69
C GLY A 72 -3.63 -5.93 4.76
N VAL A 73 -3.18 -6.13 6.01
CA VAL A 73 -3.37 -5.18 7.11
C VAL A 73 -2.03 -4.96 7.79
N GLY A 74 -1.58 -3.72 7.90
CA GLY A 74 -0.27 -3.36 8.38
C GLY A 74 -0.26 -2.29 9.45
N VAL A 75 0.87 -2.23 10.15
CA VAL A 75 1.21 -1.15 11.08
C VAL A 75 2.63 -0.70 10.80
N GLY A 76 2.88 0.60 10.94
CA GLY A 76 4.21 1.16 10.70
C GLY A 76 4.47 2.40 11.54
N ALA A 77 5.74 2.78 11.58
CA ALA A 77 6.22 4.00 12.20
C ALA A 77 7.09 4.76 11.19
N THR A 78 6.76 6.02 10.96
CA THR A 78 7.43 6.90 10.01
C THR A 78 8.17 8.00 10.75
N ASN A 79 9.41 8.25 10.35
CA ASN A 79 10.22 9.36 10.83
C ASN A 79 10.82 10.11 9.65
N ALA A 80 10.91 11.43 9.78
CA ALA A 80 11.71 12.23 8.86
C ALA A 80 13.19 11.88 9.06
N LEU A 81 13.95 11.82 7.96
CA LEU A 81 15.38 11.57 8.02
C LEU A 81 16.11 12.86 8.40
N GLU A 82 16.72 12.87 9.58
CA GLU A 82 17.47 14.02 10.05
C GLU A 82 18.60 14.41 9.07
N GLY A 83 18.68 15.69 8.74
CA GLY A 83 19.69 16.24 7.83
C GLY A 83 19.39 16.10 6.34
N VAL A 84 18.27 15.47 5.97
CA VAL A 84 17.83 15.35 4.57
C VAL A 84 16.37 15.78 4.45
N GLU A 85 16.16 17.02 4.01
CA GLU A 85 14.83 17.58 3.87
C GLU A 85 13.99 16.81 2.85
N GLY A 86 12.72 16.58 3.18
CA GLY A 86 11.74 15.91 2.32
C GLY A 86 11.83 14.38 2.31
N VAL A 87 12.79 13.76 3.02
CA VAL A 87 12.91 12.31 3.11
C VAL A 87 12.25 11.76 4.37
N GLU A 88 11.37 10.80 4.21
CA GLU A 88 10.72 10.06 5.29
C GLU A 88 11.02 8.56 5.15
N LEU A 89 11.28 7.91 6.28
CA LEU A 89 11.49 6.46 6.36
C LEU A 89 10.39 5.84 7.22
N THR A 90 9.78 4.78 6.71
CA THR A 90 8.77 4.00 7.44
C THR A 90 9.26 2.57 7.61
N PHE A 91 9.15 2.06 8.82
CA PHE A 91 9.38 0.65 9.13
C PHE A 91 8.13 0.07 9.81
N GLY A 92 7.85 -1.20 9.53
CA GLY A 92 6.66 -1.82 10.07
C GLY A 92 6.54 -3.30 9.76
N ALA A 93 5.34 -3.82 9.94
CA ALA A 93 4.96 -5.18 9.55
C ALA A 93 3.53 -5.18 9.01
N LYS A 94 3.24 -6.13 8.12
CA LYS A 94 1.94 -6.27 7.49
C LYS A 94 1.52 -7.73 7.51
N PHE A 95 0.29 -8.02 7.89
CA PHE A 95 -0.25 -9.37 7.76
C PHE A 95 -0.93 -9.48 6.40
N ILE A 96 -0.57 -10.54 5.66
CA ILE A 96 -1.09 -10.81 4.31
C ILE A 96 -1.89 -12.10 4.35
N TRP A 97 -3.13 -12.05 3.83
CA TRP A 97 -3.95 -13.20 3.45
C TRP A 97 -4.15 -13.20 1.95
N SER A 98 -3.96 -14.34 1.33
CA SER A 98 -4.29 -14.50 -0.08
C SER A 98 -4.96 -15.84 -0.30
N THR A 99 -5.97 -15.86 -1.16
CA THR A 99 -6.58 -17.07 -1.69
C THR A 99 -6.25 -17.13 -3.16
N LEU A 100 -5.66 -18.24 -3.56
CA LEU A 100 -5.27 -18.53 -4.93
C LEU A 100 -6.03 -19.76 -5.42
N ASP A 101 -6.84 -19.62 -6.44
CA ASP A 101 -7.37 -20.74 -7.17
C ASP A 101 -6.38 -21.12 -8.28
N TYR A 102 -5.73 -22.25 -8.11
CA TYR A 102 -4.80 -22.78 -9.10
C TYR A 102 -5.23 -24.17 -9.56
N LYS A 103 -5.75 -24.27 -10.78
CA LYS A 103 -6.22 -25.53 -11.42
C LYS A 103 -7.26 -26.27 -10.58
N GLY A 104 -8.19 -25.53 -9.95
CA GLY A 104 -9.28 -26.12 -9.17
C GLY A 104 -8.88 -26.55 -7.75
N ASN A 105 -7.70 -26.16 -7.28
CA ASN A 105 -7.31 -26.28 -5.88
C ASN A 105 -7.17 -24.87 -5.27
N GLU A 106 -7.91 -24.62 -4.20
CA GLU A 106 -7.71 -23.41 -3.39
C GLU A 106 -6.48 -23.58 -2.52
N GLU A 107 -5.49 -22.72 -2.71
CA GLU A 107 -4.32 -22.62 -1.83
C GLU A 107 -4.42 -21.35 -0.98
N HIS A 108 -4.28 -21.49 0.33
CA HIS A 108 -4.32 -20.38 1.29
C HIS A 108 -2.92 -19.91 1.61
N PHE A 109 -2.69 -18.62 1.43
CA PHE A 109 -1.42 -17.98 1.74
C PHE A 109 -1.55 -17.05 2.94
N ASN A 110 -0.66 -17.21 3.93
CA ASN A 110 -0.60 -16.34 5.10
C ASN A 110 0.85 -16.00 5.43
N ALA A 111 1.16 -14.71 5.58
CA ALA A 111 2.50 -14.26 5.93
C ALA A 111 2.45 -12.95 6.74
N LEU A 112 3.53 -12.71 7.51
CA LEU A 112 3.79 -11.47 8.23
C LEU A 112 5.07 -10.81 7.70
N PRO A 113 5.05 -10.20 6.49
CA PRO A 113 6.20 -9.48 5.98
C PRO A 113 6.56 -8.26 6.80
N LEU A 114 7.86 -8.03 6.93
CA LEU A 114 8.42 -6.78 7.41
C LEU A 114 8.37 -5.76 6.29
N LEU A 115 8.00 -4.51 6.65
CA LEU A 115 7.84 -3.37 5.77
C LEU A 115 9.02 -2.41 5.93
N ALA A 116 9.60 -1.98 4.83
CA ALA A 116 10.42 -0.77 4.77
C ALA A 116 9.94 0.09 3.59
N LYS A 117 9.77 1.40 3.85
CA LYS A 117 9.31 2.37 2.87
C LYS A 117 10.17 3.63 2.97
N VAL A 118 10.55 4.20 1.86
CA VAL A 118 11.17 5.51 1.74
C VAL A 118 10.27 6.39 0.86
N ARG A 119 10.04 7.61 1.31
CA ARG A 119 9.31 8.64 0.57
C ARG A 119 10.17 9.89 0.48
N TYR A 120 10.29 10.45 -0.70
CA TYR A 120 10.94 11.73 -0.93
C TYR A 120 9.94 12.71 -1.56
N THR A 121 9.63 13.75 -0.83
CA THR A 121 8.78 14.84 -1.31
C THR A 121 9.67 15.97 -1.83
N PHE A 122 9.53 16.30 -3.10
CA PHE A 122 10.29 17.39 -3.71
C PHE A 122 9.90 18.72 -3.06
N PRO A 123 10.89 19.58 -2.74
CA PRO A 123 10.58 20.93 -2.31
C PRO A 123 9.80 21.66 -3.41
N PRO A 124 8.91 22.60 -3.05
CA PRO A 124 8.13 23.34 -4.02
C PRO A 124 9.07 24.05 -5.00
N LEU A 125 9.03 23.60 -6.26
CA LEU A 125 9.83 24.19 -7.32
C LEU A 125 9.27 25.58 -7.67
N MET A 126 10.15 26.48 -8.15
CA MET A 126 9.85 27.90 -8.44
C MET A 126 8.72 28.15 -9.47
N PHE A 127 8.07 27.09 -9.99
CA PHE A 127 7.15 27.16 -11.13
C PHE A 127 5.77 26.60 -10.80
N ASN A 128 5.09 26.98 -9.76
CA ASN A 128 3.68 26.59 -9.54
C ASN A 128 3.35 25.11 -9.89
N ILE A 129 4.35 24.22 -9.76
CA ILE A 129 4.16 22.79 -9.99
C ILE A 129 3.57 22.21 -8.71
N PRO A 130 2.51 21.42 -8.79
CA PRO A 130 1.96 20.72 -7.63
C PRO A 130 3.03 19.89 -6.92
N PRO A 131 2.92 19.68 -5.59
CA PRO A 131 3.83 18.82 -4.84
C PRO A 131 3.92 17.43 -5.47
N VAL A 132 5.14 17.02 -5.78
CA VAL A 132 5.47 15.69 -6.34
C VAL A 132 6.24 14.92 -5.30
N ALA A 133 5.95 13.62 -5.15
CA ALA A 133 6.74 12.74 -4.31
C ALA A 133 7.08 11.44 -5.02
N LEU A 134 8.22 10.86 -4.64
CA LEU A 134 8.65 9.52 -5.02
C LEU A 134 8.53 8.60 -3.81
N GLU A 135 8.04 7.41 -4.00
CA GLU A 135 7.93 6.39 -2.95
C GLU A 135 8.53 5.06 -3.43
N GLY A 136 9.36 4.47 -2.58
CA GLY A 136 9.81 3.09 -2.72
C GLY A 136 9.38 2.29 -1.51
N LYS A 137 8.77 1.10 -1.73
CA LYS A 137 8.28 0.22 -0.67
C LYS A 137 8.71 -1.22 -0.94
N ILE A 138 9.21 -1.87 0.10
CA ILE A 138 9.51 -3.30 0.08
C ILE A 138 8.82 -3.98 1.26
N LEU A 139 8.29 -5.18 1.00
CA LEU A 139 7.83 -6.11 2.04
C LEU A 139 8.48 -7.46 1.81
N TYR A 140 8.93 -8.08 2.89
CA TYR A 140 9.53 -9.39 2.82
C TYR A 140 9.19 -10.24 4.05
N ALA A 141 8.68 -11.45 3.81
CA ALA A 141 8.51 -12.47 4.84
C ALA A 141 9.34 -13.71 4.48
N PRO A 142 10.38 -14.05 5.26
CA PRO A 142 11.04 -15.35 5.16
C PRO A 142 10.13 -16.47 5.64
N GLY A 143 10.54 -17.72 5.44
CA GLY A 143 9.77 -18.89 5.86
C GLY A 143 9.38 -18.92 7.35
N ALA A 144 10.17 -18.28 8.21
CA ALA A 144 9.85 -18.15 9.65
C ALA A 144 8.65 -17.23 9.93
N LEU A 145 8.33 -16.32 9.00
CA LEU A 145 7.20 -15.40 9.09
C LEU A 145 6.09 -15.74 8.06
N SER A 146 6.11 -16.97 7.54
CA SER A 146 5.12 -17.50 6.61
C SER A 146 4.45 -18.73 7.23
N PHE A 147 3.11 -18.76 7.18
CA PHE A 147 2.31 -19.73 7.95
C PHE A 147 1.54 -20.66 7.00
N GLY A 148 1.15 -21.84 7.51
CA GLY A 148 0.41 -22.83 6.73
C GLY A 148 1.25 -23.35 5.57
N ASP A 149 0.75 -23.25 4.34
CA ASP A 149 1.40 -23.72 3.12
C ASP A 149 2.35 -22.69 2.49
N SER A 150 2.44 -21.50 3.11
CA SER A 150 3.28 -20.40 2.65
C SER A 150 4.77 -20.67 2.97
N LYS A 151 5.65 -20.30 2.03
CA LYS A 151 7.11 -20.42 2.15
C LYS A 151 7.79 -19.07 2.31
N ASN A 152 7.42 -18.09 1.50
CA ASN A 152 7.91 -16.72 1.57
C ASN A 152 6.96 -15.75 0.86
N TYR A 153 7.13 -14.48 1.16
CA TYR A 153 6.46 -13.37 0.49
C TYR A 153 7.46 -12.30 0.12
N SER A 154 7.35 -11.75 -1.06
CA SER A 154 8.08 -10.56 -1.45
C SER A 154 7.20 -9.60 -2.23
N GLU A 155 7.27 -8.33 -1.88
CA GLU A 155 6.62 -7.24 -2.59
C GLU A 155 7.61 -6.10 -2.76
N PHE A 156 7.65 -5.56 -3.97
CA PHE A 156 8.35 -4.34 -4.31
C PHE A 156 7.39 -3.38 -5.00
N ARG A 157 7.39 -2.12 -4.58
CA ARG A 157 6.69 -1.02 -5.25
C ARG A 157 7.60 0.18 -5.40
N ALA A 158 7.52 0.83 -6.55
CA ALA A 158 8.07 2.14 -6.79
C ALA A 158 7.01 2.99 -7.46
N SER A 159 6.76 4.19 -6.95
CA SER A 159 5.72 5.07 -7.47
C SER A 159 6.11 6.53 -7.41
N VAL A 160 5.46 7.31 -8.23
CA VAL A 160 5.45 8.77 -8.20
C VAL A 160 4.02 9.22 -7.99
N ASP A 161 3.81 10.17 -7.11
CA ASP A 161 2.53 10.82 -6.89
C ASP A 161 2.63 12.33 -7.05
N MET A 162 1.52 12.94 -7.45
CA MET A 162 1.39 14.37 -7.63
C MET A 162 0.02 14.81 -7.13
N GLU A 163 -0.02 15.88 -6.35
CA GLU A 163 -1.26 16.50 -5.90
C GLU A 163 -1.86 17.31 -7.07
N MET A 164 -3.06 16.92 -7.50
CA MET A 164 -3.76 17.60 -8.61
C MET A 164 -4.64 18.74 -8.14
N ILE A 165 -5.36 18.50 -7.07
CA ILE A 165 -6.21 19.46 -6.37
C ILE A 165 -6.09 19.13 -4.88
N GLU A 166 -6.50 20.06 -4.02
CA GLU A 166 -6.52 19.85 -2.58
C GLU A 166 -7.16 18.49 -2.23
N SER A 167 -6.47 17.68 -1.43
CA SER A 167 -6.92 16.36 -1.01
C SER A 167 -6.95 15.26 -2.09
N VAL A 168 -6.63 15.52 -3.35
CA VAL A 168 -6.64 14.48 -4.40
C VAL A 168 -5.27 14.38 -5.05
N ARG A 169 -4.69 13.18 -4.97
CA ARG A 169 -3.43 12.84 -5.63
C ARG A 169 -3.67 11.83 -6.72
N ILE A 170 -2.98 12.03 -7.85
CA ILE A 170 -2.81 10.98 -8.86
C ILE A 170 -1.46 10.32 -8.64
N TYR A 171 -1.40 9.03 -8.84
CA TYR A 171 -0.13 8.31 -8.76
C TYR A 171 -0.02 7.24 -9.82
N GLY A 172 1.22 6.92 -10.14
CA GLY A 172 1.55 5.82 -11.02
C GLY A 172 2.84 5.18 -10.57
N GLY A 173 2.99 3.90 -10.86
CA GLY A 173 4.16 3.16 -10.40
C GLY A 173 4.29 1.78 -11.02
N TYR A 174 5.27 1.07 -10.52
CA TYR A 174 5.51 -0.33 -10.82
C TYR A 174 5.39 -1.15 -9.54
N ARG A 175 4.76 -2.31 -9.64
CA ARG A 175 4.56 -3.24 -8.54
C ARG A 175 4.95 -4.66 -8.96
N ASN A 176 5.66 -5.36 -8.07
CA ASN A 176 5.92 -6.79 -8.18
C ASN A 176 5.56 -7.47 -6.87
N ILE A 177 4.68 -8.47 -6.91
CA ILE A 177 4.25 -9.27 -5.75
C ILE A 177 4.43 -10.74 -6.09
N VAL A 178 5.18 -11.45 -5.24
CA VAL A 178 5.43 -12.88 -5.39
C VAL A 178 5.10 -13.60 -4.08
N THR A 179 4.26 -14.63 -4.18
CA THR A 179 3.93 -15.55 -3.10
C THR A 179 4.58 -16.90 -3.36
N GLY A 180 5.41 -17.36 -2.43
CA GLY A 180 6.06 -18.68 -2.48
C GLY A 180 5.35 -19.70 -1.61
N TYR A 181 5.19 -20.92 -2.10
CA TYR A 181 4.53 -22.03 -1.41
C TYR A 181 5.53 -23.15 -1.09
N LYS A 182 5.25 -23.95 -0.05
CA LYS A 182 6.13 -25.04 0.41
C LYS A 182 6.31 -26.16 -0.61
N ASN A 183 5.43 -26.26 -1.58
CA ASN A 183 5.54 -27.21 -2.71
C ASN A 183 6.50 -26.73 -3.81
N ASP A 184 7.38 -25.77 -3.49
CA ASP A 184 8.36 -25.12 -4.39
C ASP A 184 7.74 -24.37 -5.58
N LYS A 185 6.45 -24.03 -5.51
CA LYS A 185 5.80 -23.18 -6.48
C LYS A 185 5.89 -21.73 -6.04
N ASN A 186 6.29 -20.85 -6.93
CA ASN A 186 6.17 -19.42 -6.78
C ASN A 186 5.06 -18.92 -7.71
N TYR A 187 4.17 -18.13 -7.15
CA TYR A 187 3.13 -17.46 -7.92
C TYR A 187 3.42 -15.97 -7.97
N VAL A 188 3.49 -15.42 -9.18
CA VAL A 188 3.61 -13.98 -9.40
C VAL A 188 2.20 -13.41 -9.39
N PHE A 189 1.80 -12.89 -8.23
CA PHE A 189 0.47 -12.33 -8.01
C PHE A 189 0.26 -11.06 -8.85
N ASN A 190 1.30 -10.24 -8.93
CA ASN A 190 1.33 -9.04 -9.77
C ASN A 190 2.75 -8.76 -10.25
N ASN A 191 2.88 -8.26 -11.47
CA ASN A 191 4.13 -7.76 -12.03
C ASN A 191 3.79 -6.79 -13.16
N GLY A 192 3.70 -5.50 -12.85
CA GLY A 192 3.31 -4.53 -13.86
C GLY A 192 3.26 -3.09 -13.36
N PHE A 193 3.03 -2.21 -14.32
CA PHE A 193 2.72 -0.82 -14.04
C PHE A 193 1.28 -0.68 -13.59
N TYR A 194 1.02 0.28 -12.73
CA TYR A 194 -0.30 0.62 -12.25
C TYR A 194 -0.48 2.13 -12.17
N GLY A 195 -1.72 2.58 -12.17
CA GLY A 195 -2.07 3.98 -11.96
C GLY A 195 -3.32 4.11 -11.11
N GLY A 196 -3.45 5.21 -10.40
CA GLY A 196 -4.55 5.38 -9.49
C GLY A 196 -4.77 6.79 -8.99
N LEU A 197 -5.78 6.90 -8.15
CA LEU A 197 -6.18 8.12 -7.45
C LEU A 197 -6.20 7.85 -5.95
N LYS A 198 -5.73 8.81 -5.18
CA LYS A 198 -5.77 8.79 -3.71
C LYS A 198 -6.45 10.06 -3.21
N TYR A 199 -7.46 9.87 -2.37
CA TYR A 199 -8.06 10.95 -1.60
C TYR A 199 -7.39 10.99 -0.23
N VAL A 200 -6.88 12.16 0.16
CA VAL A 200 -6.15 12.40 1.42
C VAL A 200 -6.97 13.37 2.26
N TYR A 201 -7.12 13.12 3.55
CA TYR A 201 -7.91 13.95 4.47
C TYR A 201 -7.23 14.16 5.82
#